data_fd8fb1e2f9120b3961bb8c4066ca4fb9
#
_entry.id   fd8fb1e2f9120b3961bb8c4066ca4fb9
#
_cell.length_a   1.000
_cell.length_b   1.000
_cell.length_c   1.000
_cell.angle_alpha   90.00
_cell.angle_beta   90.00
_cell.angle_gamma   90.00
#
_symmetry.space_group_name_H-M   'P 1'
#
loop_
_entity.id
_entity.type
_entity.pdbx_description
1 polymer ?
#
loop_
_entity_poly.entity_id
_entity_poly.type
_entity_poly.pdbx_seq_one_letter_code
_entity_poly.pdbx_strand_id
1 'polypeptide(L)'
;MESNRDPAQFANRIEPIKQELEESNDAEDLMLMIMEALNDTVTPIPDVGKFYTFVYNAKTPGFQYDQHPLIACTSLEQWGFKGINYHWQQTRNYTWNELAGQLYIVEWNELDDLLAVPYAKYILNR
;
A
#
# COMPACT_ATOMS: atom_id res chain seq x y z
N MET A 1 27.75 -8.89 2.53
CA MET A 1 27.11 -8.92 2.50
C MET A 1 26.29 -8.79 2.65
N GLU A 2 26.01 -8.60 2.45
CA GLU A 2 25.16 -8.55 2.67
C GLU A 2 24.49 -9.12 2.67
N SER A 3 24.76 -9.31 2.10
CA SER A 3 23.96 -10.19 2.02
C SER A 3 23.27 -10.54 3.09
N ASN A 4 23.54 -10.60 3.76
CA ASN A 4 22.98 -10.90 4.83
C ASN A 4 22.08 -9.97 5.26
N ARG A 5 21.12 -9.88 4.61
CA ARG A 5 20.04 -9.10 4.96
C ARG A 5 19.22 -9.86 5.92
N ASP A 6 19.53 -9.72 7.17
CA ASP A 6 18.69 -10.32 8.16
C ASP A 6 17.48 -9.41 8.37
N PRO A 7 16.45 -9.85 9.10
CA PRO A 7 15.24 -9.05 9.30
C PRO A 7 15.48 -7.69 9.91
N ALA A 8 16.57 -7.50 10.61
CA ALA A 8 16.85 -6.21 11.23
C ALA A 8 17.21 -5.14 10.20
N GLN A 9 17.66 -5.56 9.01
CA GLN A 9 17.99 -4.62 7.96
C GLN A 9 16.76 -4.12 7.25
N PHE A 10 15.64 -4.81 7.42
CA PHE A 10 14.37 -4.37 6.88
C PHE A 10 13.50 -3.90 8.03
N ALA A 11 13.96 -2.84 8.68
CA ALA A 11 13.21 -2.30 9.80
C ALA A 11 11.82 -1.92 9.32
N ASN A 12 10.83 -2.22 10.14
CA ASN A 12 9.45 -1.87 9.86
C ASN A 12 9.30 -0.36 9.96
N ARG A 13 9.04 0.29 8.84
CA ARG A 13 8.95 1.75 8.78
C ARG A 13 7.61 2.28 9.25
N ILE A 14 6.63 1.38 9.37
CA ILE A 14 5.28 1.76 9.77
C ILE A 14 5.14 1.74 11.28
N GLU A 15 5.84 0.83 11.95
CA GLU A 15 5.71 0.69 13.38
C GLU A 15 6.01 1.99 14.15
N PRO A 16 7.05 2.75 13.80
CA PRO A 16 7.33 3.99 14.53
C PRO A 16 6.22 5.03 14.47
N ILE A 17 5.40 5.01 13.41
CA ILE A 17 4.31 5.97 13.26
C ILE A 17 2.95 5.35 13.53
N LYS A 18 2.93 4.11 14.01
CA LYS A 18 1.69 3.36 14.15
C LYS A 18 0.69 4.05 15.08
N GLN A 19 1.16 4.61 16.17
CA GLN A 19 0.28 5.28 17.12
C GLN A 19 -0.36 6.52 16.48
N GLU A 20 0.43 7.28 15.73
CA GLU A 20 -0.09 8.45 15.04
C GLU A 20 -1.12 8.06 14.00
N LEU A 21 -0.88 6.96 13.29
CA LEU A 21 -1.84 6.47 12.31
C LEU A 21 -3.15 6.09 12.97
N GLU A 22 -3.09 5.47 14.15
CA GLU A 22 -4.28 5.02 14.84
C GLU A 22 -5.10 6.20 15.39
N GLU A 23 -4.46 7.31 15.62
CA GLU A 23 -5.14 8.48 16.18
C GLU A 23 -5.76 9.37 15.12
N SER A 24 -5.41 9.20 13.87
CA SER A 24 -5.93 10.06 12.82
C SER A 24 -7.28 9.56 12.33
N ASN A 25 -8.17 10.51 12.02
CA ASN A 25 -9.47 10.22 11.43
C ASN A 25 -9.53 10.62 9.97
N ASP A 26 -8.45 11.16 9.43
CA ASP A 26 -8.43 11.68 8.06
C ASP A 26 -7.57 10.74 7.20
N ALA A 27 -8.20 10.11 6.21
CA ALA A 27 -7.50 9.15 5.37
C ALA A 27 -6.40 9.79 4.55
N GLU A 28 -6.56 11.06 4.16
CA GLU A 28 -5.51 11.72 3.41
C GLU A 28 -4.29 11.97 4.27
N ASP A 29 -4.50 12.37 5.52
CA ASP A 29 -3.39 12.50 6.45
C ASP A 29 -2.71 11.16 6.70
N LEU A 30 -3.50 10.10 6.84
CA LEU A 30 -2.96 8.76 7.01
C LEU A 30 -2.09 8.38 5.83
N MET A 31 -2.58 8.62 4.61
CA MET A 31 -1.81 8.25 3.42
C MET A 31 -0.55 9.08 3.29
N LEU A 32 -0.61 10.37 3.62
CA LEU A 32 0.59 11.21 3.59
C LEU A 32 1.65 10.70 4.55
N MET A 33 1.25 10.30 5.75
CA MET A 33 2.20 9.73 6.72
C MET A 33 2.81 8.44 6.21
N ILE A 34 1.99 7.59 5.60
CA ILE A 34 2.46 6.32 5.06
C ILE A 34 3.42 6.56 3.90
N MET A 35 3.07 7.46 2.98
CA MET A 35 3.91 7.77 1.84
C MET A 35 5.25 8.33 2.29
N GLU A 36 5.23 9.18 3.30
CA GLU A 36 6.48 9.73 3.83
C GLU A 36 7.34 8.65 4.44
N ALA A 37 6.73 7.73 5.17
CA ALA A 37 7.48 6.64 5.79
C ALA A 37 8.08 5.69 4.76
N LEU A 38 7.40 5.49 3.64
CA LEU A 38 7.83 4.55 2.60
C LEU A 38 8.56 5.23 1.45
N ASN A 39 8.87 6.50 1.59
CA ASN A 39 9.39 7.33 0.53
C ASN A 39 10.74 6.88 -0.02
N ASP A 40 11.50 6.11 0.75
CA ASP A 40 12.81 5.63 0.31
C ASP A 40 12.73 4.43 -0.63
N THR A 41 11.54 3.86 -0.83
CA THR A 41 11.38 2.71 -1.72
C THR A 41 10.17 2.94 -2.61
N VAL A 42 10.40 3.61 -3.74
CA VAL A 42 9.35 3.89 -4.70
C VAL A 42 9.76 3.35 -6.07
N THR A 43 8.78 3.02 -6.88
CA THR A 43 9.03 2.51 -8.23
C THR A 43 7.86 2.91 -9.13
N PRO A 44 8.12 3.14 -10.43
CA PRO A 44 7.02 3.41 -11.37
C PRO A 44 6.31 2.15 -11.84
N ILE A 45 6.96 0.98 -11.71
CA ILE A 45 6.42 -0.28 -12.21
C ILE A 45 6.58 -1.33 -11.12
N PRO A 46 5.52 -2.07 -10.79
CA PRO A 46 5.60 -3.07 -9.73
C PRO A 46 6.27 -4.36 -10.20
N ASP A 47 6.80 -5.12 -9.24
CA ASP A 47 7.29 -6.47 -9.48
C ASP A 47 6.24 -7.47 -9.01
N VAL A 48 6.09 -8.54 -9.76
CA VAL A 48 5.18 -9.62 -9.36
C VAL A 48 5.68 -10.23 -8.06
N GLY A 49 4.75 -10.45 -7.12
CA GLY A 49 5.06 -11.05 -5.84
C GLY A 49 5.42 -10.08 -4.74
N LYS A 50 5.39 -8.78 -5.03
CA LYS A 50 5.70 -7.77 -4.03
C LYS A 50 4.45 -6.97 -3.68
N PHE A 51 4.54 -6.21 -2.60
CA PHE A 51 3.42 -5.47 -2.04
C PHE A 51 3.60 -3.99 -2.25
N TYR A 52 2.50 -3.29 -2.52
CA TYR A 52 2.53 -1.87 -2.84
C TYR A 52 1.33 -1.13 -2.30
N THR A 53 1.54 0.16 -2.02
CA THR A 53 0.43 1.08 -1.82
C THR A 53 0.71 2.30 -2.72
N PHE A 54 -0.33 2.96 -3.16
CA PHE A 54 -0.20 4.06 -4.12
C PHE A 54 -1.49 4.88 -4.16
N VAL A 55 -1.41 6.02 -4.82
CA VAL A 55 -2.59 6.86 -5.05
C VAL A 55 -3.19 6.47 -6.39
N TYR A 56 -4.50 6.26 -6.43
CA TYR A 56 -5.18 5.71 -7.59
C TYR A 56 -6.52 6.42 -7.77
N ASN A 57 -6.92 6.62 -9.02
CA ASN A 57 -8.23 7.18 -9.31
C ASN A 57 -9.29 6.16 -8.90
N ALA A 58 -10.13 6.55 -7.95
CA ALA A 58 -11.05 5.63 -7.32
C ALA A 58 -12.07 5.08 -8.30
N LYS A 59 -12.21 3.76 -8.30
CA LYS A 59 -13.29 3.10 -9.04
C LYS A 59 -14.61 3.21 -8.28
N THR A 60 -14.53 3.38 -6.98
CA THR A 60 -15.70 3.53 -6.12
C THR A 60 -15.54 4.83 -5.36
N PRO A 61 -16.10 5.93 -5.89
CA PRO A 61 -15.95 7.24 -5.24
C PRO A 61 -16.47 7.20 -3.82
N GLY A 62 -15.74 7.87 -2.92
CA GLY A 62 -16.11 7.95 -1.52
C GLY A 62 -15.49 6.89 -0.64
N PHE A 63 -14.86 5.88 -1.21
CA PHE A 63 -14.16 4.87 -0.42
C PHE A 63 -12.67 5.13 -0.46
N GLN A 64 -12.10 5.40 0.69
CA GLN A 64 -10.70 5.82 0.79
C GLN A 64 -9.73 4.72 0.39
N TYR A 65 -10.03 3.49 0.77
CA TYR A 65 -9.15 2.37 0.43
C TYR A 65 -9.17 2.04 -1.06
N ASP A 66 -10.14 2.60 -1.81
CA ASP A 66 -10.14 2.44 -3.25
C ASP A 66 -9.24 3.50 -3.91
N GLN A 67 -8.96 4.59 -3.19
CA GLN A 67 -8.04 5.61 -3.65
C GLN A 67 -6.61 5.31 -3.25
N HIS A 68 -6.43 4.57 -2.17
CA HIS A 68 -5.11 4.25 -1.62
C HIS A 68 -5.05 2.74 -1.34
N PRO A 69 -5.04 1.94 -2.40
CA PRO A 69 -5.09 0.49 -2.21
C PRO A 69 -3.79 -0.07 -1.64
N LEU A 70 -3.92 -1.18 -0.95
CA LEU A 70 -2.79 -1.99 -0.53
C LEU A 70 -2.93 -3.31 -1.28
N ILE A 71 -1.94 -3.63 -2.12
CA ILE A 71 -2.07 -4.77 -3.02
C ILE A 71 -0.82 -5.64 -3.03
N ALA A 72 -1.01 -6.89 -3.46
CA ALA A 72 0.09 -7.76 -3.87
C ALA A 72 0.01 -7.89 -5.38
N CYS A 73 1.06 -7.54 -6.07
CA CYS A 73 1.09 -7.60 -7.52
C CYS A 73 1.16 -9.05 -7.98
N THR A 74 0.24 -9.47 -8.83
CA THR A 74 0.18 -10.86 -9.29
C THR A 74 0.55 -11.03 -10.75
N SER A 75 0.39 -9.99 -11.59
CA SER A 75 0.84 -10.09 -12.99
C SER A 75 1.00 -8.70 -13.58
N LEU A 76 1.93 -8.59 -14.53
CA LEU A 76 2.15 -7.37 -15.29
C LEU A 76 1.53 -7.52 -16.66
N GLU A 77 0.90 -6.44 -17.14
CA GLU A 77 0.26 -6.41 -18.44
C GLU A 77 0.67 -5.14 -19.17
N GLN A 78 0.42 -5.08 -20.46
CA GLN A 78 0.71 -3.86 -21.21
C GLN A 78 -0.14 -2.69 -20.73
N TRP A 79 -1.37 -2.97 -20.35
CA TRP A 79 -2.33 -1.94 -19.93
C TRP A 79 -2.16 -1.54 -18.46
N GLY A 80 -1.41 -2.31 -17.68
CA GLY A 80 -1.28 -2.06 -16.25
C GLY A 80 -0.82 -3.31 -15.52
N PHE A 81 -1.45 -3.59 -14.38
CA PHE A 81 -1.13 -4.80 -13.63
C PHE A 81 -2.35 -5.28 -12.86
N LYS A 82 -2.30 -6.55 -12.49
CA LYS A 82 -3.30 -7.13 -11.62
C LYS A 82 -2.72 -7.27 -10.23
N GLY A 83 -3.56 -7.05 -9.24
CA GLY A 83 -3.14 -7.19 -7.86
C GLY A 83 -4.27 -7.67 -6.98
N ILE A 84 -3.90 -8.42 -5.94
CA ILE A 84 -4.87 -8.79 -4.91
C ILE A 84 -4.99 -7.60 -3.99
N ASN A 85 -6.18 -7.02 -3.95
CA ASN A 85 -6.46 -5.88 -3.09
C ASN A 85 -6.83 -6.40 -1.71
N TYR A 86 -6.03 -6.02 -0.70
CA TYR A 86 -6.23 -6.54 0.65
C TYR A 86 -7.47 -5.98 1.33
N HIS A 87 -7.92 -4.80 0.90
CA HIS A 87 -9.11 -4.21 1.49
C HIS A 87 -10.37 -4.89 0.99
N TRP A 88 -10.38 -5.23 -0.30
CA TRP A 88 -11.52 -5.90 -0.92
C TRP A 88 -11.37 -7.42 -0.94
N GLN A 89 -10.15 -7.91 -0.70
CA GLN A 89 -9.81 -9.34 -0.69
C GLN A 89 -10.15 -10.01 -2.02
N GLN A 90 -9.85 -9.31 -3.11
CA GLN A 90 -10.09 -9.84 -4.45
C GLN A 90 -9.09 -9.23 -5.42
N THR A 91 -8.92 -9.91 -6.55
CA THR A 91 -8.06 -9.44 -7.62
C THR A 91 -8.71 -8.26 -8.33
N ARG A 92 -7.92 -7.22 -8.57
CA ARG A 92 -8.39 -6.04 -9.29
C ARG A 92 -7.35 -5.64 -10.31
N ASN A 93 -7.83 -4.96 -11.36
CA ASN A 93 -6.97 -4.44 -12.43
C ASN A 93 -6.67 -2.98 -12.16
N TYR A 94 -5.40 -2.61 -12.38
CA TYR A 94 -4.94 -1.23 -12.19
C TYR A 94 -4.23 -0.82 -13.47
N THR A 95 -4.76 0.19 -14.14
CA THR A 95 -4.18 0.66 -15.40
C THR A 95 -3.14 1.73 -15.13
N TRP A 96 -2.13 1.82 -16.02
CA TRP A 96 -1.07 2.80 -15.84
C TRP A 96 -1.61 4.24 -15.78
N ASN A 97 -2.64 4.52 -16.57
CA ASN A 97 -3.19 5.87 -16.64
C ASN A 97 -3.91 6.30 -15.36
N GLU A 98 -4.33 5.34 -14.55
CA GLU A 98 -5.09 5.65 -13.34
C GLU A 98 -4.21 5.83 -12.11
N LEU A 99 -2.92 5.55 -12.25
CA LEU A 99 -1.99 5.76 -11.14
C LEU A 99 -1.65 7.25 -11.05
N ALA A 100 -1.73 7.80 -9.86
CA ALA A 100 -1.41 9.19 -9.63
C ALA A 100 -0.08 9.27 -8.88
N GLY A 101 1.01 8.97 -9.60
CA GLY A 101 2.32 8.99 -8.99
C GLY A 101 2.97 7.62 -9.03
N GLN A 102 3.87 7.39 -8.10
CA GLN A 102 4.63 6.15 -8.06
C GLN A 102 4.02 5.18 -7.06
N LEU A 103 4.48 3.92 -7.17
CA LEU A 103 4.10 2.89 -6.21
C LEU A 103 5.10 2.88 -5.07
N TYR A 104 4.59 2.80 -3.85
CA TYR A 104 5.42 2.73 -2.66
C TYR A 104 5.53 1.28 -2.24
N ILE A 105 6.76 0.78 -2.15
CA ILE A 105 7.01 -0.62 -1.84
C ILE A 105 6.76 -0.87 -0.36
N VAL A 106 5.96 -1.89 -0.07
CA VAL A 106 5.64 -2.30 1.29
C VAL A 106 6.39 -3.58 1.56
N GLU A 107 7.14 -3.62 2.67
CA GLU A 107 7.87 -4.82 3.04
C GLU A 107 6.95 -5.81 3.76
N TRP A 108 7.34 -7.05 3.73
CA TRP A 108 6.56 -8.12 4.31
C TRP A 108 6.17 -7.85 5.76
N ASN A 109 7.11 -7.32 6.53
CA ASN A 109 6.88 -7.07 7.95
C ASN A 109 6.07 -5.80 8.23
N GLU A 110 5.68 -5.08 7.17
CA GLU A 110 4.87 -3.87 7.33
C GLU A 110 3.40 -4.10 6.98
N LEU A 111 3.08 -5.25 6.41
CA LEU A 111 1.74 -5.52 5.95
C LEU A 111 0.70 -5.48 7.05
N ASP A 112 0.98 -6.18 8.15
CA ASP A 112 0.01 -6.28 9.23
C ASP A 112 -0.28 -4.91 9.84
N ASP A 113 0.76 -4.10 10.00
CA ASP A 113 0.58 -2.77 10.56
C ASP A 113 -0.23 -1.87 9.62
N LEU A 114 0.01 -1.99 8.31
CA LEU A 114 -0.77 -1.21 7.35
C LEU A 114 -2.21 -1.67 7.29
N LEU A 115 -2.45 -2.97 7.36
CA LEU A 115 -3.80 -3.50 7.37
C LEU A 115 -4.58 -3.08 8.61
N ALA A 116 -3.88 -2.76 9.69
CA ALA A 116 -4.51 -2.36 10.94
C ALA A 116 -4.86 -0.88 11.00
N VAL A 117 -4.41 -0.06 10.04
CA VAL A 117 -4.72 1.37 10.10
C VAL A 117 -6.20 1.62 9.85
N PRO A 118 -6.73 2.76 10.36
CA PRO A 118 -8.18 2.99 10.35
C PRO A 118 -8.84 2.90 8.98
N TYR A 119 -8.18 3.38 7.92
CA TYR A 119 -8.83 3.36 6.61
C TYR A 119 -9.03 1.92 6.11
N ALA A 120 -8.18 1.00 6.52
CA ALA A 120 -8.35 -0.39 6.15
C ALA A 120 -9.42 -1.07 6.97
N LYS A 121 -9.65 -0.59 8.17
CA LYS A 121 -10.64 -1.20 9.07
C LYS A 121 -12.08 -0.96 8.61
N TYR A 122 -12.28 0.02 7.76
CA TYR A 122 -13.62 0.29 7.24
C TYR A 122 -14.24 -0.92 6.57
N ILE A 123 -13.43 -1.65 5.83
CA ILE A 123 -13.92 -2.86 5.17
C ILE A 123 -14.37 -3.89 6.19
N LEU A 124 -13.55 -4.06 7.24
CA LEU A 124 -13.80 -5.09 8.24
C LEU A 124 -15.01 -4.79 9.10
N ASN A 125 -15.39 -3.53 9.19
CA ASN A 125 -16.50 -3.11 10.04
C ASN A 125 -17.80 -2.97 9.28
N ARG A 126 -17.79 -3.36 8.03
CA ARG A 126 -18.98 -3.35 7.22
C ARG A 126 -19.60 -4.72 7.16
#